data_233e53e0e79a813ee7f5f826a18c0b59
#
_entry.id   233e53e0e79a813ee7f5f826a18c0b59
#
_cell.length_a   1.000
_cell.length_b   1.000
_cell.length_c   1.000
_cell.angle_alpha   90.00
_cell.angle_beta   90.00
_cell.angle_gamma   90.00
#
_symmetry.space_group_name_H-M   'P 1'
#
loop_
_entity.id
_entity.type
_entity.pdbx_description
1 polymer ?
#
loop_
_entity_poly.entity_id
_entity_poly.type
_entity_poly.pdbx_seq_one_letter_code
_entity_poly.pdbx_strand_id
1 'polypeptide(L)'
;MNASAPFDPIHVRNPRTGERDHVIKPATPDEVASTADRLRMNQPAWLDLGLEKRIEAMNAFADAVQDNRQKIFDALCADTGRVLITHLEIDNLRHMTNRMAGFAQDLVKKEAARNSAVPTIMARTQLVPYPLVGIISPWNFPFLLGMIDSVPALIAGSAILYKPSEITPRHAAPVHECFAQVPALADVVDYAMGAGATGEAVIDNTDAVCFTGSVRTGRLVAERAASNFIPAFLEMGGKDPAIVLESAELERTAQVLLRGSVAAAGQACQSVERIYVARPLHDALVARLAELAAEVTLNTQAPDKGHIGPLIFGKQLATIQSHIDDAVEKGATLHCGGKPVEDGGTWYPATVLSGVNHTMRVMTDETFGPVLPVMPFDSIDEAVELANDSRYGLSANVFAGSEEEGVEVGRRLNGGVVSVNEASLSGSVHEFEQEPFNLSGLGRSRMGPAGVERFYRHKLILSDLSPETRGINAYAEPATNA
;
A
#
# COMPACT_ATOMS: atom_id res chain seq x y z
N MET A 1 -14.85 22.43 -19.85
CA MET A 1 -13.39 22.45 -19.63
C MET A 1 -12.80 21.54 -20.70
N ASN A 2 -11.96 22.06 -21.61
CA ASN A 2 -11.26 21.21 -22.57
C ASN A 2 -10.41 20.22 -21.79
N ALA A 3 -10.53 18.92 -22.07
CA ALA A 3 -9.62 17.93 -21.53
C ALA A 3 -8.21 18.31 -22.03
N SER A 4 -7.28 18.56 -21.11
CA SER A 4 -5.87 18.77 -21.45
C SER A 4 -5.33 17.54 -22.17
N ALA A 5 -4.40 17.73 -23.11
CA ALA A 5 -3.76 16.59 -23.76
C ALA A 5 -2.98 15.74 -22.72
N PRO A 6 -2.80 14.43 -22.95
CA PRO A 6 -2.22 13.50 -21.94
C PRO A 6 -0.85 13.90 -21.38
N PHE A 7 -0.10 14.73 -22.13
CA PHE A 7 1.28 15.14 -21.79
C PHE A 7 1.41 16.66 -21.62
N ASP A 8 0.29 17.38 -21.47
CA ASP A 8 0.33 18.79 -21.09
C ASP A 8 0.87 18.93 -19.64
N PRO A 9 1.52 20.07 -19.31
CA PRO A 9 1.96 20.33 -17.95
C PRO A 9 0.84 20.19 -16.92
N ILE A 10 1.11 19.46 -15.84
CA ILE A 10 0.16 19.24 -14.75
C ILE A 10 0.41 20.27 -13.66
N HIS A 11 -0.60 21.05 -13.36
CA HIS A 11 -0.59 22.03 -12.27
C HIS A 11 -1.05 21.36 -10.98
N VAL A 12 -0.11 21.19 -10.05
CA VAL A 12 -0.30 20.49 -8.77
C VAL A 12 -0.93 21.43 -7.75
N ARG A 13 -2.00 20.97 -7.11
CA ARG A 13 -2.70 21.73 -6.07
C ARG A 13 -1.97 21.57 -4.73
N ASN A 14 -1.82 22.65 -4.00
CA ASN A 14 -1.49 22.63 -2.59
C ASN A 14 -2.78 22.37 -1.78
N PRO A 15 -2.88 21.30 -0.99
CA PRO A 15 -4.13 20.97 -0.32
C PRO A 15 -4.52 21.95 0.79
N ARG A 16 -3.56 22.72 1.30
CA ARG A 16 -3.82 23.70 2.37
C ARG A 16 -4.29 25.06 1.87
N THR A 17 -3.78 25.50 0.72
CA THR A 17 -4.09 26.84 0.16
C THR A 17 -5.11 26.79 -0.97
N GLY A 18 -5.30 25.61 -1.57
CA GLY A 18 -6.10 25.43 -2.78
C GLY A 18 -5.40 25.91 -4.06
N GLU A 19 -4.28 26.60 -3.96
CA GLU A 19 -3.52 27.16 -5.08
C GLU A 19 -2.82 26.06 -5.89
N ARG A 20 -2.57 26.36 -7.16
CA ARG A 20 -1.75 25.50 -8.03
C ARG A 20 -0.35 26.11 -8.15
N ASP A 21 0.48 25.82 -7.16
CA ASP A 21 1.77 26.44 -6.90
C ASP A 21 2.99 25.61 -7.36
N HIS A 22 2.73 24.46 -8.01
CA HIS A 22 3.77 23.61 -8.57
C HIS A 22 3.34 23.05 -9.93
N VAL A 23 4.32 22.76 -10.80
CA VAL A 23 4.06 22.23 -12.15
C VAL A 23 5.00 21.07 -12.42
N ILE A 24 4.45 19.98 -12.92
CA ILE A 24 5.23 18.86 -13.45
C ILE A 24 5.00 18.71 -14.95
N LYS A 25 6.06 18.34 -15.68
CA LYS A 25 5.99 17.95 -17.09
C LYS A 25 5.85 16.43 -17.16
N PRO A 26 4.74 15.89 -17.70
CA PRO A 26 4.61 14.45 -17.89
C PRO A 26 5.65 13.91 -18.88
N ALA A 27 6.24 12.75 -18.54
CA ALA A 27 7.09 12.02 -19.45
C ALA A 27 6.25 11.37 -20.55
N THR A 28 6.68 11.54 -21.79
CA THR A 28 6.07 10.91 -22.96
C THR A 28 6.42 9.42 -23.04
N PRO A 29 5.66 8.60 -23.81
CA PRO A 29 5.98 7.18 -24.00
C PRO A 29 7.42 6.95 -24.52
N ASP A 30 7.91 7.79 -25.43
CA ASP A 30 9.27 7.69 -25.98
C ASP A 30 10.35 8.01 -24.92
N GLU A 31 10.11 9.03 -24.07
CA GLU A 31 11.00 9.35 -22.95
C GLU A 31 11.02 8.20 -21.93
N VAL A 32 9.85 7.60 -21.63
CA VAL A 32 9.74 6.43 -20.74
C VAL A 32 10.47 5.22 -21.30
N ALA A 33 10.28 4.92 -22.60
CA ALA A 33 10.95 3.80 -23.27
C ALA A 33 12.46 3.96 -23.26
N SER A 34 12.96 5.15 -23.63
CA SER A 34 14.40 5.46 -23.62
C SER A 34 15.01 5.33 -22.21
N THR A 35 14.29 5.78 -21.19
CA THR A 35 14.70 5.62 -19.79
C THR A 35 14.76 4.16 -19.37
N ALA A 36 13.73 3.38 -19.72
CA ALA A 36 13.65 1.96 -19.43
C ALA A 36 14.80 1.18 -20.07
N ASP A 37 15.14 1.47 -21.33
CA ASP A 37 16.25 0.83 -22.03
C ASP A 37 17.60 1.13 -21.35
N ARG A 38 17.82 2.37 -20.95
CA ARG A 38 19.02 2.77 -20.20
C ARG A 38 19.13 2.04 -18.86
N LEU A 39 18.05 1.98 -18.10
CA LEU A 39 18.00 1.28 -16.82
C LEU A 39 18.28 -0.22 -16.97
N ARG A 40 17.72 -0.86 -18.02
CA ARG A 40 18.00 -2.28 -18.33
C ARG A 40 19.47 -2.51 -18.72
N MET A 41 20.07 -1.60 -19.47
CA MET A 41 21.49 -1.72 -19.83
C MET A 41 22.42 -1.66 -18.61
N ASN A 42 22.04 -0.90 -17.58
CA ASN A 42 22.87 -0.70 -16.39
C ASN A 42 22.60 -1.76 -15.29
N GLN A 43 21.42 -2.40 -15.30
CA GLN A 43 21.02 -3.37 -14.29
C GLN A 43 22.00 -4.55 -14.10
N PRO A 44 22.64 -5.14 -15.13
CA PRO A 44 23.60 -6.21 -14.92
C PRO A 44 24.80 -5.80 -14.05
N ALA A 45 25.32 -4.60 -14.21
CA ALA A 45 26.40 -4.10 -13.36
C ALA A 45 25.97 -3.93 -11.89
N TRP A 46 24.72 -3.51 -11.66
CA TRP A 46 24.12 -3.47 -10.32
C TRP A 46 23.99 -4.86 -9.71
N LEU A 47 23.51 -5.84 -10.48
CA LEU A 47 23.36 -7.23 -10.03
C LEU A 47 24.72 -7.84 -9.67
N ASP A 48 25.73 -7.61 -10.50
CA ASP A 48 27.10 -8.15 -10.36
C ASP A 48 27.85 -7.61 -9.14
N LEU A 49 27.41 -6.50 -8.54
CA LEU A 49 27.94 -6.04 -7.25
C LEU A 49 27.80 -7.09 -6.13
N GLY A 50 26.81 -7.96 -6.23
CA GLY A 50 26.44 -8.90 -5.18
C GLY A 50 25.55 -8.27 -4.09
N LEU A 51 24.88 -9.13 -3.29
CA LEU A 51 23.87 -8.70 -2.34
C LEU A 51 24.42 -7.72 -1.29
N GLU A 52 25.57 -8.01 -0.69
CA GLU A 52 26.12 -7.19 0.41
C GLU A 52 26.40 -5.76 -0.04
N LYS A 53 27.00 -5.55 -1.22
CA LYS A 53 27.25 -4.21 -1.74
C LYS A 53 25.98 -3.46 -2.14
N ARG A 54 24.94 -4.17 -2.59
CA ARG A 54 23.63 -3.57 -2.82
C ARG A 54 22.99 -3.10 -1.50
N ILE A 55 23.13 -3.89 -0.44
CA ILE A 55 22.67 -3.49 0.91
C ILE A 55 23.47 -2.27 1.40
N GLU A 56 24.78 -2.23 1.22
CA GLU A 56 25.62 -1.07 1.56
C GLU A 56 25.16 0.19 0.80
N ALA A 57 24.88 0.08 -0.49
CA ALA A 57 24.38 1.19 -1.31
C ALA A 57 22.96 1.67 -0.83
N MET A 58 22.08 0.75 -0.47
CA MET A 58 20.77 1.11 0.08
C MET A 58 20.86 1.78 1.45
N ASN A 59 21.84 1.40 2.27
CA ASN A 59 22.12 2.09 3.53
C ASN A 59 22.67 3.51 3.28
N ALA A 60 23.57 3.68 2.30
CA ALA A 60 24.07 4.99 1.90
C ALA A 60 22.94 5.89 1.34
N PHE A 61 21.97 5.32 0.61
CA PHE A 61 20.78 6.05 0.20
C PHE A 61 19.92 6.51 1.41
N ALA A 62 19.75 5.64 2.41
CA ALA A 62 19.02 6.03 3.62
C ALA A 62 19.77 7.12 4.42
N ASP A 63 21.12 7.15 4.39
CA ASP A 63 21.92 8.26 4.96
C ASP A 63 21.70 9.55 4.14
N ALA A 64 21.74 9.48 2.82
CA ALA A 64 21.50 10.64 1.94
C ALA A 64 20.09 11.22 2.15
N VAL A 65 19.07 10.38 2.38
CA VAL A 65 17.73 10.84 2.73
C VAL A 65 17.70 11.56 4.07
N GLN A 66 18.42 11.08 5.08
CA GLN A 66 18.51 11.76 6.38
C GLN A 66 19.28 13.09 6.27
N ASP A 67 20.36 13.15 5.50
CA ASP A 67 21.12 14.39 5.26
C ASP A 67 20.26 15.45 4.52
N ASN A 68 19.36 15.02 3.65
CA ASN A 68 18.42 15.88 2.92
C ASN A 68 17.02 15.94 3.56
N ARG A 69 16.86 15.48 4.81
CA ARG A 69 15.59 15.29 5.50
C ARG A 69 14.67 16.52 5.41
N GLN A 70 15.21 17.72 5.67
CA GLN A 70 14.39 18.94 5.70
C GLN A 70 13.79 19.25 4.33
N LYS A 71 14.57 19.10 3.25
CA LYS A 71 14.10 19.33 1.87
C LYS A 71 12.98 18.37 1.47
N ILE A 72 13.12 17.07 1.85
CA ILE A 72 12.10 16.04 1.60
C ILE A 72 10.86 16.31 2.46
N PHE A 73 11.06 16.66 3.73
CA PHE A 73 9.98 17.00 4.65
C PHE A 73 9.14 18.17 4.15
N ASP A 74 9.78 19.26 3.73
CA ASP A 74 9.07 20.45 3.22
C ASP A 74 8.25 20.11 1.98
N ALA A 75 8.80 19.31 1.07
CA ALA A 75 8.12 18.85 -0.14
C ALA A 75 6.88 17.99 0.19
N LEU A 76 7.02 17.03 1.10
CA LEU A 76 5.92 16.16 1.54
C LEU A 76 4.85 16.94 2.31
N CYS A 77 5.26 17.86 3.19
CA CYS A 77 4.33 18.73 3.92
C CYS A 77 3.54 19.65 2.97
N ALA A 78 4.19 20.18 1.93
CA ALA A 78 3.51 20.99 0.93
C ALA A 78 2.45 20.20 0.16
N ASP A 79 2.74 18.92 -0.13
CA ASP A 79 1.81 18.03 -0.86
C ASP A 79 0.69 17.46 0.02
N THR A 80 0.95 17.24 1.33
CA THR A 80 0.02 16.50 2.20
C THR A 80 -0.62 17.33 3.29
N GLY A 81 -0.03 18.47 3.64
CA GLY A 81 -0.46 19.31 4.76
C GLY A 81 -0.29 18.66 6.15
N ARG A 82 0.62 17.66 6.29
CA ARG A 82 0.79 16.85 7.51
C ARG A 82 2.23 16.88 8.00
N VAL A 83 2.44 16.97 9.32
CA VAL A 83 3.77 16.99 9.96
C VAL A 83 4.15 15.61 10.50
N LEU A 84 3.38 15.07 11.45
CA LEU A 84 3.72 13.83 12.13
C LEU A 84 3.86 12.66 11.15
N ILE A 85 2.91 12.49 10.25
CA ILE A 85 2.93 11.41 9.26
C ILE A 85 4.12 11.56 8.32
N THR A 86 4.46 12.78 7.93
CA THR A 86 5.64 13.06 7.10
C THR A 86 6.94 12.64 7.78
N HIS A 87 7.07 12.88 9.09
CA HIS A 87 8.20 12.35 9.85
C HIS A 87 8.24 10.82 9.83
N LEU A 88 7.09 10.17 10.09
CA LEU A 88 7.00 8.72 10.09
C LEU A 88 7.35 8.09 8.73
N GLU A 89 6.94 8.71 7.62
CA GLU A 89 7.29 8.24 6.27
C GLU A 89 8.81 8.25 6.07
N ILE A 90 9.49 9.33 6.42
CA ILE A 90 10.94 9.47 6.23
C ILE A 90 11.70 8.53 7.18
N ASP A 91 11.31 8.48 8.44
CA ASP A 91 12.01 7.70 9.48
C ASP A 91 11.92 6.18 9.25
N ASN A 92 10.85 5.73 8.61
CA ASN A 92 10.65 4.29 8.33
C ASN A 92 11.64 3.72 7.31
N LEU A 93 12.25 4.55 6.44
CA LEU A 93 13.12 4.09 5.36
C LEU A 93 14.28 3.21 5.85
N ARG A 94 15.00 3.64 6.89
CA ARG A 94 16.11 2.88 7.47
C ARG A 94 15.67 1.53 8.03
N HIS A 95 14.56 1.52 8.76
CA HIS A 95 14.02 0.28 9.33
C HIS A 95 13.57 -0.70 8.23
N MET A 96 12.93 -0.18 7.19
CA MET A 96 12.53 -0.96 6.02
C MET A 96 13.74 -1.54 5.30
N THR A 97 14.77 -0.75 5.04
CA THR A 97 16.01 -1.18 4.38
C THR A 97 16.66 -2.34 5.14
N ASN A 98 16.86 -2.19 6.44
CA ASN A 98 17.48 -3.22 7.27
C ASN A 98 16.66 -4.52 7.31
N ARG A 99 15.34 -4.42 7.42
CA ARG A 99 14.45 -5.58 7.42
C ARG A 99 14.48 -6.33 6.10
N MET A 100 14.36 -5.63 4.98
CA MET A 100 14.39 -6.25 3.64
C MET A 100 15.76 -6.84 3.32
N ALA A 101 16.85 -6.22 3.81
CA ALA A 101 18.20 -6.76 3.72
C ALA A 101 18.32 -8.11 4.44
N GLY A 102 17.80 -8.20 5.67
CA GLY A 102 17.79 -9.46 6.44
C GLY A 102 17.02 -10.57 5.71
N PHE A 103 15.84 -10.28 5.18
CA PHE A 103 15.06 -11.26 4.39
C PHE A 103 15.79 -11.69 3.11
N ALA A 104 16.46 -10.78 2.41
CA ALA A 104 17.23 -11.10 1.22
C ALA A 104 18.43 -12.01 1.55
N GLN A 105 19.15 -11.74 2.63
CA GLN A 105 20.26 -12.58 3.11
C GLN A 105 19.80 -13.99 3.47
N ASP A 106 18.62 -14.13 4.10
CA ASP A 106 18.07 -15.45 4.42
C ASP A 106 17.57 -16.19 3.16
N LEU A 107 17.04 -15.44 2.19
CA LEU A 107 16.55 -16.03 0.94
C LEU A 107 17.69 -16.61 0.09
N VAL A 108 18.82 -15.91 -0.02
CA VAL A 108 20.00 -16.37 -0.78
C VAL A 108 20.58 -17.67 -0.22
N LYS A 109 20.47 -17.94 1.08
CA LYS A 109 20.88 -19.22 1.68
C LYS A 109 20.13 -20.41 1.08
N LYS A 110 18.94 -20.21 0.51
CA LYS A 110 18.12 -21.26 -0.11
C LYS A 110 18.65 -21.70 -1.49
N GLU A 111 19.61 -20.98 -2.09
CA GLU A 111 20.21 -21.34 -3.38
C GLU A 111 21.17 -22.55 -3.29
N ALA A 112 21.49 -22.99 -2.08
CA ALA A 112 22.39 -24.14 -1.86
C ALA A 112 21.88 -25.40 -2.57
N ALA A 113 22.85 -26.20 -3.06
CA ALA A 113 22.55 -27.48 -3.70
C ALA A 113 21.86 -28.46 -2.74
N ARG A 114 20.83 -29.14 -3.21
CA ARG A 114 20.03 -30.11 -2.44
C ARG A 114 19.79 -31.36 -3.26
N ASN A 115 19.79 -32.52 -2.57
CA ASN A 115 19.38 -33.78 -3.18
C ASN A 115 17.88 -33.72 -3.53
N SER A 116 17.53 -34.23 -4.71
CA SER A 116 16.13 -34.45 -5.06
C SER A 116 15.62 -35.78 -4.52
N ALA A 117 14.34 -36.06 -4.70
CA ALA A 117 13.77 -37.39 -4.42
C ALA A 117 14.36 -38.50 -5.32
N VAL A 118 14.95 -38.13 -6.46
CA VAL A 118 15.70 -39.05 -7.33
C VAL A 118 17.15 -39.04 -6.92
N PRO A 119 17.72 -40.16 -6.43
CA PRO A 119 19.03 -40.19 -5.78
C PRO A 119 20.21 -39.68 -6.62
N THR A 120 20.10 -39.76 -7.95
CA THR A 120 21.13 -39.29 -8.90
C THR A 120 20.96 -37.84 -9.31
N ILE A 121 19.87 -37.19 -8.89
CA ILE A 121 19.59 -35.82 -9.32
C ILE A 121 19.88 -34.81 -8.19
N MET A 122 20.79 -33.90 -8.48
CA MET A 122 21.06 -32.72 -7.65
C MET A 122 20.29 -31.52 -8.16
N ALA A 123 19.63 -30.81 -7.26
CA ALA A 123 18.87 -29.59 -7.56
C ALA A 123 19.54 -28.36 -6.97
N ARG A 124 19.59 -27.28 -7.75
CA ARG A 124 19.99 -25.93 -7.32
C ARG A 124 18.93 -24.93 -7.76
N THR A 125 18.53 -24.04 -6.86
CA THR A 125 17.67 -22.90 -7.20
C THR A 125 18.55 -21.69 -7.43
N GLN A 126 18.35 -20.97 -8.52
CA GLN A 126 18.95 -19.67 -8.78
C GLN A 126 17.85 -18.61 -8.68
N LEU A 127 18.08 -17.57 -7.89
CA LEU A 127 17.22 -16.41 -7.76
C LEU A 127 17.59 -15.41 -8.87
N VAL A 128 16.69 -15.18 -9.83
CA VAL A 128 16.91 -14.29 -10.97
C VAL A 128 15.98 -13.10 -10.85
N PRO A 129 16.48 -11.89 -10.51
CA PRO A 129 15.62 -10.71 -10.37
C PRO A 129 14.98 -10.34 -11.71
N TYR A 130 13.83 -9.66 -11.65
CA TYR A 130 13.30 -8.96 -12.82
C TYR A 130 14.26 -7.83 -13.17
N PRO A 131 14.67 -7.66 -14.45
CA PRO A 131 15.66 -6.65 -14.80
C PRO A 131 15.21 -5.22 -14.45
N LEU A 132 13.95 -4.88 -14.77
CA LEU A 132 13.38 -3.56 -14.53
C LEU A 132 11.98 -3.68 -13.91
N VAL A 133 11.77 -3.05 -12.77
CA VAL A 133 10.49 -3.01 -12.07
C VAL A 133 9.88 -1.61 -12.16
N GLY A 134 8.63 -1.54 -12.63
CA GLY A 134 7.82 -0.32 -12.59
C GLY A 134 7.17 -0.15 -11.22
N ILE A 135 7.34 1.02 -10.60
CA ILE A 135 6.72 1.35 -9.32
C ILE A 135 5.74 2.50 -9.53
N ILE A 136 4.45 2.26 -9.36
CA ILE A 136 3.40 3.28 -9.49
C ILE A 136 2.78 3.51 -8.12
N SER A 137 3.13 4.64 -7.48
CA SER A 137 2.75 4.93 -6.10
C SER A 137 1.55 5.87 -5.98
N PRO A 138 0.82 5.82 -4.85
CA PRO A 138 -0.35 6.65 -4.59
C PRO A 138 0.03 8.02 -4.01
N TRP A 139 -1.00 8.81 -3.72
CA TRP A 139 -0.86 10.18 -3.22
C TRP A 139 -0.95 10.30 -1.69
N ASN A 140 -1.45 9.29 -0.99
CA ASN A 140 -1.80 9.42 0.43
C ASN A 140 -0.62 9.23 1.41
N PHE A 141 0.35 8.38 1.08
CA PHE A 141 1.65 8.22 1.75
C PHE A 141 2.73 8.16 0.66
N PRO A 142 3.00 9.30 -0.01
CA PRO A 142 3.69 9.30 -1.30
C PRO A 142 5.13 8.80 -1.24
N PHE A 143 5.87 9.05 -0.16
CA PHE A 143 7.23 8.57 0.00
C PHE A 143 7.24 7.10 0.48
N LEU A 144 6.54 6.80 1.57
CA LEU A 144 6.55 5.47 2.17
C LEU A 144 6.09 4.38 1.19
N LEU A 145 4.94 4.59 0.51
CA LEU A 145 4.38 3.59 -0.39
C LEU A 145 5.11 3.48 -1.73
N GLY A 146 5.95 4.45 -2.09
CA GLY A 146 6.91 4.30 -3.17
C GLY A 146 8.12 3.49 -2.74
N MET A 147 8.65 3.76 -1.55
CA MET A 147 9.85 3.08 -1.05
C MET A 147 9.60 1.64 -0.61
N ILE A 148 8.39 1.29 -0.16
CA ILE A 148 8.06 -0.07 0.28
C ILE A 148 8.21 -1.12 -0.83
N ASP A 149 8.06 -0.71 -2.09
CA ASP A 149 8.28 -1.54 -3.27
C ASP A 149 9.67 -1.32 -3.88
N SER A 150 10.18 -0.09 -3.86
CA SER A 150 11.49 0.27 -4.44
C SER A 150 12.66 -0.36 -3.70
N VAL A 151 12.66 -0.30 -2.37
CA VAL A 151 13.74 -0.82 -1.53
C VAL A 151 13.99 -2.33 -1.75
N PRO A 152 12.97 -3.21 -1.62
CA PRO A 152 13.19 -4.63 -1.85
C PRO A 152 13.50 -4.99 -3.30
N ALA A 153 12.96 -4.27 -4.30
CA ALA A 153 13.31 -4.47 -5.71
C ALA A 153 14.80 -4.18 -5.97
N LEU A 154 15.32 -3.07 -5.45
CA LEU A 154 16.75 -2.71 -5.56
C LEU A 154 17.63 -3.71 -4.81
N ILE A 155 17.29 -4.11 -3.59
CA ILE A 155 18.02 -5.14 -2.83
C ILE A 155 18.05 -6.46 -3.61
N ALA A 156 16.95 -6.85 -4.25
CA ALA A 156 16.90 -8.04 -5.09
C ALA A 156 17.85 -7.96 -6.30
N GLY A 157 18.21 -6.78 -6.75
CA GLY A 157 19.10 -6.54 -7.89
C GLY A 157 18.39 -6.09 -9.16
N SER A 158 17.11 -5.67 -9.05
CA SER A 158 16.39 -5.01 -10.13
C SER A 158 16.80 -3.55 -10.25
N ALA A 159 16.72 -2.98 -11.45
CA ALA A 159 16.58 -1.55 -11.64
C ALA A 159 15.11 -1.15 -11.44
N ILE A 160 14.84 0.12 -11.14
CA ILE A 160 13.47 0.63 -10.96
C ILE A 160 13.18 1.85 -11.82
N LEU A 161 11.98 1.89 -12.38
CA LEU A 161 11.37 3.06 -12.99
C LEU A 161 10.18 3.49 -12.13
N TYR A 162 10.35 4.58 -11.39
CA TYR A 162 9.38 5.03 -10.40
C TYR A 162 8.46 6.11 -10.95
N LYS A 163 7.17 5.89 -10.87
CA LYS A 163 6.14 6.87 -11.19
C LYS A 163 5.41 7.32 -9.92
N PRO A 164 5.78 8.45 -9.32
CA PRO A 164 5.03 9.05 -8.22
C PRO A 164 3.66 9.53 -8.68
N SER A 165 2.74 9.69 -7.71
CA SER A 165 1.44 10.30 -8.01
C SER A 165 1.59 11.75 -8.46
N GLU A 166 0.85 12.13 -9.50
CA GLU A 166 0.75 13.51 -9.95
C GLU A 166 0.04 14.45 -8.95
N ILE A 167 -0.57 13.88 -7.92
CA ILE A 167 -1.25 14.64 -6.86
C ILE A 167 -0.26 15.13 -5.81
N THR A 168 0.78 14.35 -5.51
CA THR A 168 1.78 14.62 -4.47
C THR A 168 3.21 14.40 -4.98
N PRO A 169 3.64 15.13 -6.03
CA PRO A 169 4.86 14.82 -6.76
C PRO A 169 6.11 15.55 -6.22
N ARG A 170 5.99 16.54 -5.31
CA ARG A 170 7.09 17.44 -4.95
C ARG A 170 8.27 16.72 -4.31
N HIS A 171 8.03 15.61 -3.62
CA HIS A 171 9.08 14.80 -3.00
C HIS A 171 9.97 14.07 -4.02
N ALA A 172 9.50 13.89 -5.26
CA ALA A 172 10.20 13.08 -6.26
C ALA A 172 11.59 13.62 -6.58
N ALA A 173 11.73 14.92 -6.83
CA ALA A 173 13.02 15.52 -7.17
C ALA A 173 14.05 15.40 -6.03
N PRO A 174 13.78 15.82 -4.78
CA PRO A 174 14.75 15.68 -3.70
C PRO A 174 15.10 14.23 -3.36
N VAL A 175 14.17 13.29 -3.52
CA VAL A 175 14.46 11.86 -3.31
C VAL A 175 15.31 11.30 -4.47
N HIS A 176 15.04 11.68 -5.70
CA HIS A 176 15.88 11.30 -6.86
C HIS A 176 17.31 11.83 -6.72
N GLU A 177 17.48 13.06 -6.21
CA GLU A 177 18.80 13.60 -5.90
C GLU A 177 19.54 12.77 -4.84
N CYS A 178 18.84 12.18 -3.86
CA CYS A 178 19.46 11.28 -2.88
C CYS A 178 19.94 9.97 -3.53
N PHE A 179 19.18 9.40 -4.48
CA PHE A 179 19.65 8.26 -5.27
C PHE A 179 20.90 8.61 -6.09
N ALA A 180 20.92 9.79 -6.71
CA ALA A 180 22.04 10.26 -7.52
C ALA A 180 23.34 10.49 -6.70
N GLN A 181 23.23 10.73 -5.39
CA GLN A 181 24.38 10.85 -4.48
C GLN A 181 25.07 9.51 -4.22
N VAL A 182 24.42 8.39 -4.52
CA VAL A 182 24.98 7.04 -4.36
C VAL A 182 25.34 6.48 -5.74
N PRO A 183 26.64 6.49 -6.13
CA PRO A 183 27.04 6.17 -7.50
C PRO A 183 26.50 4.83 -8.03
N ALA A 184 26.39 3.83 -7.17
CA ALA A 184 25.88 2.51 -7.55
C ALA A 184 24.37 2.51 -7.86
N LEU A 185 23.61 3.46 -7.34
CA LEU A 185 22.15 3.60 -7.54
C LEU A 185 21.79 4.60 -8.64
N ALA A 186 22.68 5.55 -8.94
CA ALA A 186 22.43 6.64 -9.88
C ALA A 186 22.01 6.15 -11.28
N ASP A 187 22.52 5.00 -11.70
CA ASP A 187 22.30 4.46 -13.05
C ASP A 187 21.15 3.44 -13.12
N VAL A 188 20.60 3.02 -11.99
CA VAL A 188 19.56 1.97 -11.90
C VAL A 188 18.25 2.44 -11.31
N VAL A 189 18.10 3.73 -11.02
CA VAL A 189 16.89 4.37 -10.54
C VAL A 189 16.57 5.59 -11.39
N ASP A 190 15.34 5.67 -11.89
CA ASP A 190 14.86 6.90 -12.53
C ASP A 190 13.34 7.07 -12.30
N TYR A 191 12.86 8.27 -12.61
CA TYR A 191 11.51 8.73 -12.33
C TYR A 191 10.78 9.10 -13.62
N ALA A 192 9.55 8.61 -13.77
CA ALA A 192 8.64 9.01 -14.83
C ALA A 192 7.50 9.85 -14.24
N MET A 193 7.64 11.18 -14.28
CA MET A 193 6.59 12.09 -13.82
C MET A 193 5.40 12.06 -14.76
N GLY A 194 4.18 12.10 -14.24
CA GLY A 194 2.98 12.15 -15.09
C GLY A 194 1.77 11.46 -14.49
N ALA A 195 0.67 11.45 -15.24
CA ALA A 195 -0.61 10.84 -14.88
C ALA A 195 -0.78 9.44 -15.49
N GLY A 196 -2.04 9.03 -15.79
CA GLY A 196 -2.38 7.70 -16.25
C GLY A 196 -1.63 7.26 -17.51
N ALA A 197 -1.53 8.12 -18.53
CA ALA A 197 -0.84 7.78 -19.79
C ALA A 197 0.66 7.48 -19.58
N THR A 198 1.33 8.21 -18.69
CA THR A 198 2.71 7.90 -18.28
C THR A 198 2.77 6.56 -17.51
N GLY A 199 1.76 6.28 -16.65
CA GLY A 199 1.65 5.00 -15.95
C GLY A 199 1.52 3.82 -16.91
N GLU A 200 0.72 3.98 -17.97
CA GLU A 200 0.61 2.98 -19.04
C GLU A 200 1.93 2.73 -19.74
N ALA A 201 2.67 3.79 -20.07
CA ALA A 201 3.99 3.66 -20.69
C ALA A 201 5.01 2.97 -19.75
N VAL A 202 4.94 3.21 -18.43
CA VAL A 202 5.77 2.47 -17.45
C VAL A 202 5.46 0.97 -17.49
N ILE A 203 4.19 0.57 -17.52
CA ILE A 203 3.81 -0.85 -17.57
C ILE A 203 4.31 -1.51 -18.86
N ASP A 204 4.20 -0.81 -20.00
CA ASP A 204 4.64 -1.34 -21.30
C ASP A 204 6.15 -1.54 -21.40
N ASN A 205 6.93 -0.85 -20.58
CA ASN A 205 8.38 -0.85 -20.66
C ASN A 205 9.07 -1.50 -19.44
N THR A 206 8.35 -2.23 -18.59
CA THR A 206 8.93 -2.89 -17.42
C THR A 206 8.68 -4.40 -17.42
N ASP A 207 9.39 -5.15 -16.58
CA ASP A 207 9.36 -6.61 -16.52
C ASP A 207 8.52 -7.15 -15.37
N ALA A 208 8.12 -6.27 -14.46
CA ALA A 208 7.16 -6.45 -13.38
C ALA A 208 6.63 -5.07 -12.97
N VAL A 209 5.43 -4.99 -12.42
CA VAL A 209 4.85 -3.73 -11.94
C VAL A 209 4.31 -3.87 -10.52
N CYS A 210 4.66 -2.89 -9.67
CA CYS A 210 4.02 -2.66 -8.38
C CYS A 210 3.09 -1.46 -8.52
N PHE A 211 1.88 -1.59 -8.03
CA PHE A 211 0.88 -0.53 -8.03
C PHE A 211 0.20 -0.44 -6.67
N THR A 212 0.11 0.76 -6.15
CA THR A 212 -0.75 1.07 -5.00
C THR A 212 -1.72 2.19 -5.39
N GLY A 213 -3.03 1.96 -5.22
CA GLY A 213 -4.03 2.95 -5.59
C GLY A 213 -5.47 2.45 -5.58
N SER A 214 -6.36 3.08 -6.35
CA SER A 214 -7.78 2.70 -6.39
C SER A 214 -8.02 1.38 -7.16
N VAL A 215 -9.05 0.62 -6.76
CA VAL A 215 -9.51 -0.59 -7.45
C VAL A 215 -9.74 -0.35 -8.94
N ARG A 216 -10.35 0.79 -9.30
CA ARG A 216 -10.61 1.14 -10.71
C ARG A 216 -9.32 1.21 -11.52
N THR A 217 -8.29 1.87 -11.00
CA THR A 217 -7.00 1.97 -11.70
C THR A 217 -6.24 0.65 -11.64
N GLY A 218 -6.29 -0.07 -10.52
CA GLY A 218 -5.64 -1.38 -10.38
C GLY A 218 -6.14 -2.41 -11.40
N ARG A 219 -7.43 -2.39 -11.76
CA ARG A 219 -7.95 -3.24 -12.87
C ARG A 219 -7.25 -2.92 -14.18
N LEU A 220 -7.13 -1.65 -14.55
CA LEU A 220 -6.45 -1.24 -15.79
C LEU A 220 -4.97 -1.64 -15.78
N VAL A 221 -4.29 -1.51 -14.63
CA VAL A 221 -2.90 -1.96 -14.45
C VAL A 221 -2.80 -3.48 -14.62
N ALA A 222 -3.70 -4.25 -13.98
CA ALA A 222 -3.72 -5.71 -14.10
C ALA A 222 -3.95 -6.18 -15.55
N GLU A 223 -4.94 -5.60 -16.23
CA GLU A 223 -5.27 -5.92 -17.62
C GLU A 223 -4.08 -5.62 -18.55
N ARG A 224 -3.42 -4.47 -18.38
CA ARG A 224 -2.27 -4.09 -19.20
C ARG A 224 -1.04 -4.95 -18.90
N ALA A 225 -0.77 -5.23 -17.62
CA ALA A 225 0.31 -6.13 -17.23
C ALA A 225 0.12 -7.54 -17.81
N ALA A 226 -1.11 -8.07 -17.74
CA ALA A 226 -1.47 -9.37 -18.34
C ALA A 226 -1.26 -9.37 -19.85
N SER A 227 -1.62 -8.29 -20.55
CA SER A 227 -1.39 -8.15 -22.00
C SER A 227 0.10 -8.19 -22.36
N ASN A 228 0.98 -7.72 -21.48
CA ASN A 228 2.43 -7.71 -21.63
C ASN A 228 3.11 -8.98 -21.04
N PHE A 229 2.34 -9.92 -20.47
CA PHE A 229 2.83 -11.13 -19.79
C PHE A 229 3.83 -10.82 -18.64
N ILE A 230 3.64 -9.70 -17.92
CA ILE A 230 4.43 -9.33 -16.76
C ILE A 230 3.61 -9.51 -15.46
N PRO A 231 4.24 -9.87 -14.33
CA PRO A 231 3.55 -9.92 -13.05
C PRO A 231 3.18 -8.52 -12.58
N ALA A 232 1.99 -8.43 -11.96
CA ALA A 232 1.50 -7.25 -11.28
C ALA A 232 1.31 -7.53 -9.79
N PHE A 233 1.86 -6.68 -8.94
CA PHE A 233 1.70 -6.69 -7.49
C PHE A 233 0.87 -5.48 -7.12
N LEU A 234 -0.41 -5.70 -6.79
CA LEU A 234 -1.40 -4.65 -6.63
C LEU A 234 -1.86 -4.57 -5.18
N GLU A 235 -1.81 -3.39 -4.62
CA GLU A 235 -2.35 -3.05 -3.32
C GLU A 235 -3.38 -1.94 -3.50
N MET A 236 -4.61 -2.18 -3.08
CA MET A 236 -5.72 -1.29 -3.37
C MET A 236 -6.47 -0.91 -2.10
N GLY A 237 -7.61 -0.26 -2.27
CA GLY A 237 -8.42 0.21 -1.16
C GLY A 237 -9.05 -0.90 -0.33
N GLY A 238 -9.60 -0.51 0.80
CA GLY A 238 -10.33 -1.35 1.74
C GLY A 238 -11.70 -0.77 2.07
N LYS A 239 -12.48 -1.53 2.83
CA LYS A 239 -13.65 -1.08 3.56
C LYS A 239 -13.61 -1.77 4.93
N ASP A 240 -12.55 -1.47 5.65
CA ASP A 240 -12.09 -2.27 6.76
C ASP A 240 -13.05 -2.24 7.94
N PRO A 241 -13.55 -3.41 8.39
CA PRO A 241 -14.47 -3.52 9.50
C PRO A 241 -13.72 -3.49 10.84
N ALA A 242 -14.41 -2.98 11.86
CA ALA A 242 -14.11 -3.21 13.26
C ALA A 242 -15.31 -3.88 13.92
N ILE A 243 -15.11 -5.02 14.58
CA ILE A 243 -16.11 -5.70 15.41
C ILE A 243 -15.80 -5.44 16.87
N VAL A 244 -16.75 -4.87 17.59
CA VAL A 244 -16.67 -4.58 19.03
C VAL A 244 -17.60 -5.53 19.78
N LEU A 245 -16.99 -6.53 20.46
CA LEU A 245 -17.71 -7.52 21.24
C LEU A 245 -18.24 -6.91 22.54
N GLU A 246 -19.23 -7.54 23.15
CA GLU A 246 -19.82 -7.08 24.43
C GLU A 246 -18.78 -7.03 25.57
N SER A 247 -17.77 -7.89 25.51
CA SER A 247 -16.67 -7.98 26.47
C SER A 247 -15.61 -6.88 26.34
N ALA A 248 -15.64 -6.09 25.25
CA ALA A 248 -14.64 -5.08 24.98
C ALA A 248 -14.64 -3.94 26.00
N GLU A 249 -13.46 -3.41 26.33
CA GLU A 249 -13.34 -2.21 27.17
C GLU A 249 -13.70 -0.97 26.35
N LEU A 250 -14.81 -0.31 26.71
CA LEU A 250 -15.48 0.71 25.89
C LEU A 250 -14.60 1.94 25.65
N GLU A 251 -13.98 2.48 26.72
CA GLU A 251 -13.23 3.73 26.61
C GLU A 251 -12.00 3.59 25.69
N ARG A 252 -11.20 2.55 25.90
CA ARG A 252 -10.06 2.25 25.05
C ARG A 252 -10.49 1.97 23.62
N THR A 253 -11.55 1.20 23.44
CA THR A 253 -12.09 0.88 22.11
C THR A 253 -12.50 2.13 21.35
N ALA A 254 -13.23 3.06 22.01
CA ALA A 254 -13.64 4.31 21.39
C ALA A 254 -12.45 5.17 20.94
N GLN A 255 -11.40 5.28 21.77
CA GLN A 255 -10.19 6.03 21.43
C GLN A 255 -9.44 5.41 20.25
N VAL A 256 -9.30 4.09 20.23
CA VAL A 256 -8.60 3.36 19.15
C VAL A 256 -9.39 3.45 17.85
N LEU A 257 -10.72 3.27 17.89
CA LEU A 257 -11.59 3.39 16.71
C LEU A 257 -11.53 4.81 16.13
N LEU A 258 -11.62 5.85 16.96
CA LEU A 258 -11.48 7.22 16.49
C LEU A 258 -10.15 7.41 15.78
N ARG A 259 -9.04 7.06 16.43
CA ARG A 259 -7.71 7.16 15.82
C ARG A 259 -7.63 6.37 14.52
N GLY A 260 -8.10 5.11 14.49
CA GLY A 260 -8.07 4.23 13.32
C GLY A 260 -8.90 4.75 12.14
N SER A 261 -9.93 5.56 12.40
CA SER A 261 -10.79 6.13 11.36
C SER A 261 -10.37 7.53 10.91
N VAL A 262 -9.72 8.34 11.78
CA VAL A 262 -9.42 9.75 11.45
C VAL A 262 -7.95 10.05 11.20
N ALA A 263 -7.04 9.15 11.52
CA ALA A 263 -5.64 9.32 11.17
C ALA A 263 -5.47 9.62 9.68
N ALA A 264 -4.57 10.54 9.33
CA ALA A 264 -4.43 11.04 7.95
C ALA A 264 -5.73 11.62 7.34
N ALA A 265 -6.68 12.10 8.14
CA ALA A 265 -8.03 12.49 7.74
C ALA A 265 -8.81 11.33 7.09
N GLY A 266 -8.60 10.09 7.54
CA GLY A 266 -9.18 8.87 6.97
C GLY A 266 -8.66 8.51 5.58
N GLN A 267 -7.61 9.18 5.10
CA GLN A 267 -7.02 8.94 3.77
C GLN A 267 -5.96 7.83 3.81
N ALA A 268 -6.28 6.73 4.47
CA ALA A 268 -5.44 5.54 4.56
C ALA A 268 -6.22 4.30 4.13
N CYS A 269 -5.58 3.40 3.39
CA CYS A 269 -6.22 2.19 2.86
C CYS A 269 -6.70 1.23 3.96
N GLN A 270 -6.07 1.27 5.14
CA GLN A 270 -6.40 0.46 6.31
C GLN A 270 -7.14 1.28 7.41
N SER A 271 -7.77 2.39 7.06
CA SER A 271 -8.67 3.10 7.97
C SER A 271 -9.85 2.21 8.37
N VAL A 272 -10.26 2.28 9.62
CA VAL A 272 -11.54 1.68 10.03
C VAL A 272 -12.67 2.46 9.37
N GLU A 273 -13.40 1.81 8.47
CA GLU A 273 -14.46 2.43 7.67
C GLU A 273 -15.86 1.88 7.96
N ARG A 274 -15.96 0.81 8.79
CA ARG A 274 -17.23 0.23 9.27
C ARG A 274 -17.05 -0.26 10.70
N ILE A 275 -17.94 0.15 11.60
CA ILE A 275 -17.90 -0.23 13.00
C ILE A 275 -19.15 -1.03 13.31
N TYR A 276 -18.99 -2.31 13.67
CA TYR A 276 -20.03 -3.19 14.15
C TYR A 276 -19.86 -3.37 15.65
N VAL A 277 -20.89 -3.13 16.44
CA VAL A 277 -20.81 -3.16 17.90
C VAL A 277 -21.94 -4.00 18.49
N ALA A 278 -21.63 -4.80 19.50
CA ALA A 278 -22.64 -5.55 20.25
C ALA A 278 -23.74 -4.60 20.77
N ARG A 279 -25.02 -4.94 20.55
CA ARG A 279 -26.14 -4.05 20.83
C ARG A 279 -26.16 -3.43 22.24
N PRO A 280 -25.74 -4.14 23.32
CA PRO A 280 -25.69 -3.52 24.65
C PRO A 280 -24.74 -2.36 24.79
N LEU A 281 -23.69 -2.30 23.95
CA LEU A 281 -22.66 -1.24 23.96
C LEU A 281 -22.95 -0.12 22.95
N HIS A 282 -23.89 -0.31 22.00
CA HIS A 282 -24.08 0.56 20.85
C HIS A 282 -24.23 2.04 21.22
N ASP A 283 -25.23 2.37 22.05
CA ASP A 283 -25.55 3.77 22.33
C ASP A 283 -24.43 4.45 23.14
N ALA A 284 -23.80 3.71 24.05
CA ALA A 284 -22.66 4.21 24.82
C ALA A 284 -21.44 4.46 23.93
N LEU A 285 -21.14 3.55 23.00
CA LEU A 285 -20.04 3.71 22.07
C LEU A 285 -20.26 4.88 21.11
N VAL A 286 -21.47 5.01 20.54
CA VAL A 286 -21.85 6.12 19.66
C VAL A 286 -21.70 7.47 20.38
N ALA A 287 -22.23 7.59 21.59
CA ALA A 287 -22.12 8.79 22.39
C ALA A 287 -20.65 9.15 22.65
N ARG A 288 -19.85 8.16 23.06
CA ARG A 288 -18.44 8.36 23.37
C ARG A 288 -17.62 8.72 22.13
N LEU A 289 -17.85 8.08 20.98
CA LEU A 289 -17.22 8.43 19.73
C LEU A 289 -17.57 9.86 19.28
N ALA A 290 -18.84 10.28 19.46
CA ALA A 290 -19.26 11.64 19.11
C ALA A 290 -18.57 12.71 19.98
N GLU A 291 -18.43 12.47 21.30
CA GLU A 291 -17.69 13.32 22.22
C GLU A 291 -16.21 13.45 21.79
N LEU A 292 -15.52 12.32 21.61
CA LEU A 292 -14.12 12.30 21.20
C LEU A 292 -13.91 12.91 19.81
N ALA A 293 -14.83 12.67 18.86
CA ALA A 293 -14.76 13.24 17.52
C ALA A 293 -14.90 14.77 17.53
N ALA A 294 -15.69 15.33 18.45
CA ALA A 294 -15.84 16.78 18.62
C ALA A 294 -14.56 17.45 19.14
N GLU A 295 -13.68 16.71 19.82
CA GLU A 295 -12.38 17.20 20.28
C GLU A 295 -11.29 17.19 19.18
N VAL A 296 -11.55 16.50 18.05
CA VAL A 296 -10.59 16.44 16.94
C VAL A 296 -10.50 17.79 16.23
N THR A 297 -9.36 18.43 16.32
CA THR A 297 -9.10 19.73 15.70
C THR A 297 -8.48 19.58 14.31
N LEU A 298 -8.91 20.47 13.41
CA LEU A 298 -8.34 20.59 12.06
C LEU A 298 -7.11 21.50 12.09
N ASN A 299 -6.06 21.15 11.36
CA ASN A 299 -4.83 21.94 11.34
C ASN A 299 -4.87 23.13 10.37
N THR A 300 -6.00 23.85 10.30
CA THR A 300 -6.19 24.96 9.33
C THR A 300 -5.19 26.09 9.50
N GLN A 301 -4.79 26.42 10.74
CA GLN A 301 -3.86 27.51 11.02
C GLN A 301 -2.42 27.21 10.58
N ALA A 302 -1.90 26.03 10.94
CA ALA A 302 -0.55 25.59 10.61
C ALA A 302 -0.51 24.05 10.56
N PRO A 303 0.40 23.43 9.77
CA PRO A 303 0.46 21.97 9.62
C PRO A 303 0.70 21.20 10.94
N ASP A 304 1.33 21.84 11.91
CA ASP A 304 1.67 21.31 13.25
C ASP A 304 0.64 21.66 14.33
N LYS A 305 -0.46 22.34 13.98
CA LYS A 305 -1.47 22.80 14.93
C LYS A 305 -2.83 22.20 14.66
N GLY A 306 -3.05 21.01 15.18
CA GLY A 306 -4.29 20.26 15.04
C GLY A 306 -4.02 18.77 14.88
N HIS A 307 -5.08 17.98 14.95
CA HIS A 307 -4.98 16.51 14.89
C HIS A 307 -4.97 15.97 13.47
N ILE A 308 -5.76 16.56 12.57
CA ILE A 308 -5.90 16.07 11.19
C ILE A 308 -5.72 17.19 10.16
N GLY A 309 -5.09 16.83 9.05
CA GLY A 309 -4.78 17.70 7.93
C GLY A 309 -5.90 17.81 6.89
N PRO A 310 -5.63 18.50 5.78
CA PRO A 310 -6.59 18.70 4.69
C PRO A 310 -6.83 17.40 3.88
N LEU A 311 -7.88 17.43 3.07
CA LEU A 311 -8.07 16.47 2.00
C LEU A 311 -7.05 16.75 0.89
N ILE A 312 -6.11 15.81 0.72
CA ILE A 312 -5.02 15.91 -0.26
C ILE A 312 -5.59 15.93 -1.68
N PHE A 313 -6.45 14.95 -1.99
CA PHE A 313 -7.09 14.86 -3.30
C PHE A 313 -8.45 15.55 -3.26
N GLY A 314 -8.54 16.74 -3.88
CA GLY A 314 -9.74 17.58 -3.80
C GLY A 314 -11.03 16.90 -4.28
N LYS A 315 -10.94 15.91 -5.20
CA LYS A 315 -12.14 15.16 -5.65
C LYS A 315 -12.71 14.25 -4.57
N GLN A 316 -11.94 13.91 -3.54
CA GLN A 316 -12.38 13.06 -2.45
C GLN A 316 -13.51 13.71 -1.63
N LEU A 317 -13.53 15.04 -1.56
CA LEU A 317 -14.62 15.77 -0.91
C LEU A 317 -16.01 15.35 -1.41
N ALA A 318 -16.17 15.30 -2.74
CA ALA A 318 -17.46 14.93 -3.33
C ALA A 318 -17.87 13.49 -2.98
N THR A 319 -16.91 12.57 -2.89
CA THR A 319 -17.15 11.18 -2.48
C THR A 319 -17.60 11.12 -1.03
N ILE A 320 -16.85 11.73 -0.11
CA ILE A 320 -17.18 11.75 1.34
C ILE A 320 -18.57 12.34 1.55
N GLN A 321 -18.83 13.54 0.98
CA GLN A 321 -20.12 14.21 1.17
C GLN A 321 -21.27 13.38 0.61
N SER A 322 -21.11 12.77 -0.58
CA SER A 322 -22.15 11.98 -1.19
C SER A 322 -22.48 10.69 -0.40
N HIS A 323 -21.51 10.11 0.32
CA HIS A 323 -21.75 8.94 1.18
C HIS A 323 -22.50 9.33 2.44
N ILE A 324 -22.20 10.50 3.02
CA ILE A 324 -22.89 11.00 4.20
C ILE A 324 -24.32 11.43 3.84
N ASP A 325 -24.50 12.15 2.73
CA ASP A 325 -25.82 12.60 2.27
C ASP A 325 -26.72 11.39 1.96
N ASP A 326 -26.21 10.35 1.27
CA ASP A 326 -26.91 9.09 1.01
C ASP A 326 -27.34 8.39 2.33
N ALA A 327 -26.44 8.36 3.32
CA ALA A 327 -26.74 7.74 4.61
C ALA A 327 -27.84 8.50 5.36
N VAL A 328 -27.75 9.82 5.44
CA VAL A 328 -28.75 10.67 6.10
C VAL A 328 -30.09 10.61 5.39
N GLU A 329 -30.13 10.64 4.05
CA GLU A 329 -31.34 10.49 3.26
C GLU A 329 -32.04 9.16 3.52
N LYS A 330 -31.27 8.09 3.76
CA LYS A 330 -31.76 6.75 4.09
C LYS A 330 -32.04 6.53 5.59
N GLY A 331 -31.97 7.58 6.40
CA GLY A 331 -32.39 7.56 7.80
C GLY A 331 -31.27 7.38 8.81
N ALA A 332 -29.99 7.47 8.43
CA ALA A 332 -28.90 7.52 9.39
C ALA A 332 -28.94 8.80 10.23
N THR A 333 -28.49 8.70 11.47
CA THR A 333 -28.36 9.82 12.39
C THR A 333 -26.92 10.36 12.34
N LEU A 334 -26.77 11.63 12.01
CA LEU A 334 -25.49 12.36 12.07
C LEU A 334 -25.32 12.93 13.48
N HIS A 335 -24.30 12.50 14.22
CA HIS A 335 -24.03 12.95 15.59
C HIS A 335 -23.07 14.15 15.65
N CYS A 336 -22.07 14.21 14.78
CA CYS A 336 -21.13 15.33 14.64
C CYS A 336 -20.49 15.35 13.26
N GLY A 337 -19.82 16.44 12.90
CA GLY A 337 -19.14 16.60 11.62
C GLY A 337 -20.11 16.79 10.44
N GLY A 338 -19.90 16.03 9.37
CA GLY A 338 -20.80 15.93 8.21
C GLY A 338 -20.75 17.09 7.22
N LYS A 339 -19.93 18.10 7.44
CA LYS A 339 -19.74 19.23 6.52
C LYS A 339 -18.29 19.62 6.40
N PRO A 340 -17.81 19.96 5.19
CA PRO A 340 -16.43 20.39 5.01
C PRO A 340 -16.19 21.77 5.65
N VAL A 341 -14.93 22.03 5.98
CA VAL A 341 -14.41 23.34 6.34
C VAL A 341 -13.50 23.80 5.20
N GLU A 342 -13.85 24.92 4.58
CA GLU A 342 -13.08 25.54 3.52
C GLU A 342 -12.36 26.78 4.08
N ASP A 343 -11.03 26.75 4.03
CA ASP A 343 -10.17 27.84 4.48
C ASP A 343 -8.91 27.88 3.57
N GLY A 344 -9.11 28.30 2.33
CA GLY A 344 -8.11 28.18 1.26
C GLY A 344 -8.02 26.74 0.74
N GLY A 345 -7.69 25.77 1.61
CA GLY A 345 -7.79 24.33 1.37
C GLY A 345 -9.16 23.75 1.72
N THR A 346 -9.21 22.42 1.83
CA THR A 346 -10.44 21.70 2.18
C THR A 346 -10.14 20.72 3.30
N TRP A 347 -10.80 20.87 4.43
CA TRP A 347 -10.76 19.94 5.57
C TRP A 347 -12.12 19.28 5.76
N TYR A 348 -12.09 18.08 6.31
CA TYR A 348 -13.31 17.39 6.72
C TYR A 348 -13.21 16.98 8.19
N PRO A 349 -14.14 17.41 9.06
CA PRO A 349 -14.11 17.06 10.47
C PRO A 349 -14.42 15.58 10.68
N ALA A 350 -13.97 15.02 11.79
CA ALA A 350 -14.39 13.69 12.21
C ALA A 350 -15.91 13.62 12.29
N THR A 351 -16.47 12.60 11.63
CA THR A 351 -17.94 12.49 11.40
C THR A 351 -18.44 11.16 11.93
N VAL A 352 -19.40 11.18 12.85
CA VAL A 352 -19.99 9.97 13.45
C VAL A 352 -21.43 9.81 12.98
N LEU A 353 -21.74 8.62 12.46
CA LEU A 353 -23.06 8.22 11.99
C LEU A 353 -23.54 6.97 12.73
N SER A 354 -24.81 6.91 13.10
CA SER A 354 -25.48 5.69 13.56
C SER A 354 -26.77 5.43 12.78
N GLY A 355 -27.42 4.29 13.03
CA GLY A 355 -28.60 3.89 12.27
C GLY A 355 -28.29 3.55 10.81
N VAL A 356 -27.03 3.24 10.52
CA VAL A 356 -26.56 2.85 9.20
C VAL A 356 -26.82 1.38 8.91
N ASN A 357 -26.89 1.02 7.63
CA ASN A 357 -27.03 -0.36 7.16
C ASN A 357 -26.43 -0.54 5.76
N HIS A 358 -26.32 -1.78 5.28
CA HIS A 358 -25.66 -2.13 4.01
C HIS A 358 -26.38 -1.66 2.74
N THR A 359 -27.52 -0.97 2.83
CA THR A 359 -28.11 -0.28 1.67
C THR A 359 -27.49 1.11 1.46
N MET A 360 -26.69 1.58 2.41
CA MET A 360 -26.05 2.89 2.43
C MET A 360 -24.62 2.80 1.90
N ARG A 361 -24.22 3.72 1.03
CA ARG A 361 -22.89 3.75 0.42
C ARG A 361 -21.77 3.87 1.44
N VAL A 362 -22.01 4.55 2.54
CA VAL A 362 -21.05 4.66 3.65
C VAL A 362 -20.67 3.31 4.28
N MET A 363 -21.48 2.25 4.04
CA MET A 363 -21.21 0.89 4.52
C MET A 363 -20.63 -0.03 3.44
N THR A 364 -20.77 0.30 2.15
CA THR A 364 -20.42 -0.59 1.03
C THR A 364 -19.28 -0.10 0.16
N ASP A 365 -19.14 1.23 0.01
CA ASP A 365 -18.12 1.85 -0.82
C ASP A 365 -17.03 2.49 0.03
N GLU A 366 -15.77 2.41 -0.42
CA GLU A 366 -14.64 3.06 0.23
C GLU A 366 -14.86 4.58 0.31
N THR A 367 -14.88 5.13 1.52
CA THR A 367 -15.12 6.54 1.79
C THR A 367 -13.82 7.35 1.71
N PHE A 368 -12.73 6.79 2.21
CA PHE A 368 -11.41 7.41 2.25
C PHE A 368 -11.42 8.81 2.87
N GLY A 369 -12.13 8.92 3.98
CA GLY A 369 -12.37 10.15 4.75
C GLY A 369 -12.64 9.87 6.21
N PRO A 370 -12.65 10.88 7.09
CA PRO A 370 -12.73 10.71 8.55
C PRO A 370 -14.19 10.45 9.01
N VAL A 371 -14.77 9.33 8.58
CA VAL A 371 -16.17 8.97 8.81
C VAL A 371 -16.27 7.65 9.55
N LEU A 372 -17.02 7.66 10.66
CA LEU A 372 -17.22 6.53 11.57
C LEU A 372 -18.71 6.09 11.53
N PRO A 373 -19.13 5.21 10.63
CA PRO A 373 -20.45 4.65 10.62
C PRO A 373 -20.52 3.48 11.62
N VAL A 374 -21.50 3.52 12.56
CA VAL A 374 -21.67 2.56 13.65
C VAL A 374 -22.99 1.82 13.49
N MET A 375 -22.92 0.48 13.42
CA MET A 375 -24.04 -0.42 13.25
C MET A 375 -24.07 -1.45 14.38
N PRO A 376 -25.22 -1.66 15.09
CA PRO A 376 -25.32 -2.70 16.10
C PRO A 376 -25.46 -4.10 15.47
N PHE A 377 -25.05 -5.14 16.22
CA PHE A 377 -25.32 -6.54 15.93
C PHE A 377 -25.85 -7.27 17.17
N ASP A 378 -26.56 -8.38 16.96
CA ASP A 378 -27.16 -9.18 18.02
C ASP A 378 -26.43 -10.49 18.32
N SER A 379 -25.56 -10.95 17.40
CA SER A 379 -24.75 -12.15 17.60
C SER A 379 -23.40 -12.03 16.90
N ILE A 380 -22.39 -12.78 17.38
CA ILE A 380 -21.06 -12.82 16.75
C ILE A 380 -21.15 -13.34 15.31
N ASP A 381 -22.04 -14.29 15.04
CA ASP A 381 -22.24 -14.83 13.69
C ASP A 381 -22.76 -13.74 12.73
N GLU A 382 -23.71 -12.94 13.16
CA GLU A 382 -24.20 -11.77 12.40
C GLU A 382 -23.06 -10.74 12.18
N ALA A 383 -22.28 -10.44 13.22
CA ALA A 383 -21.17 -9.49 13.08
C ALA A 383 -20.13 -9.94 12.03
N VAL A 384 -19.80 -11.23 12.03
CA VAL A 384 -18.89 -11.83 11.05
C VAL A 384 -19.49 -11.80 9.65
N GLU A 385 -20.77 -12.13 9.49
CA GLU A 385 -21.47 -12.07 8.20
C GLU A 385 -21.45 -10.64 7.65
N LEU A 386 -21.85 -9.65 8.47
CA LEU A 386 -21.84 -8.23 8.09
C LEU A 386 -20.43 -7.72 7.76
N ALA A 387 -19.43 -8.10 8.54
CA ALA A 387 -18.05 -7.70 8.29
C ALA A 387 -17.52 -8.27 6.94
N ASN A 388 -17.87 -9.51 6.63
CA ASN A 388 -17.46 -10.21 5.41
C ASN A 388 -18.32 -9.85 4.18
N ASP A 389 -19.48 -9.22 4.37
CA ASP A 389 -20.30 -8.71 3.27
C ASP A 389 -19.66 -7.47 2.66
N SER A 390 -18.56 -7.70 1.95
CA SER A 390 -17.76 -6.68 1.30
C SER A 390 -17.03 -7.23 0.08
N ARG A 391 -16.90 -6.41 -0.94
CA ARG A 391 -16.04 -6.70 -2.09
C ARG A 391 -14.55 -6.45 -1.82
N TYR A 392 -14.22 -5.91 -0.66
CA TYR A 392 -12.87 -5.64 -0.18
C TYR A 392 -12.42 -6.71 0.81
N GLY A 393 -11.18 -6.63 1.26
CA GLY A 393 -10.61 -7.52 2.26
C GLY A 393 -9.15 -7.17 2.55
N LEU A 394 -8.87 -5.88 2.82
CA LEU A 394 -7.50 -5.44 3.10
C LEU A 394 -7.11 -5.74 4.55
N SER A 395 -7.82 -5.16 5.52
CA SER A 395 -7.64 -5.44 6.93
C SER A 395 -8.97 -5.53 7.68
N ALA A 396 -8.91 -6.02 8.92
CA ALA A 396 -10.04 -6.05 9.85
C ALA A 396 -9.55 -5.83 11.28
N ASN A 397 -10.48 -5.48 12.19
CA ASN A 397 -10.16 -5.21 13.58
C ASN A 397 -11.20 -5.87 14.48
N VAL A 398 -10.78 -6.43 15.62
CA VAL A 398 -11.66 -7.02 16.63
C VAL A 398 -11.30 -6.49 18.00
N PHE A 399 -12.30 -6.01 18.74
CA PHE A 399 -12.16 -5.54 20.11
C PHE A 399 -12.91 -6.49 21.03
N ALA A 400 -12.22 -7.06 22.01
CA ALA A 400 -12.70 -8.11 22.88
C ALA A 400 -12.12 -7.97 24.29
N GLY A 401 -12.72 -8.67 25.25
CA GLY A 401 -12.23 -8.72 26.64
C GLY A 401 -10.95 -9.53 26.82
N SER A 402 -10.64 -10.44 25.87
CA SER A 402 -9.39 -11.19 25.87
C SER A 402 -8.81 -11.34 24.47
N GLU A 403 -7.52 -11.66 24.37
CA GLU A 403 -6.83 -11.95 23.11
C GLU A 403 -7.45 -13.16 22.42
N GLU A 404 -7.70 -14.22 23.18
CA GLU A 404 -8.22 -15.49 22.66
C GLU A 404 -9.57 -15.30 21.99
N GLU A 405 -10.48 -14.57 22.64
CA GLU A 405 -11.81 -14.25 22.08
C GLU A 405 -11.67 -13.44 20.79
N GLY A 406 -10.81 -12.42 20.78
CA GLY A 406 -10.57 -11.59 19.62
C GLY A 406 -9.94 -12.36 18.45
N VAL A 407 -9.01 -13.27 18.72
CA VAL A 407 -8.38 -14.14 17.71
C VAL A 407 -9.37 -15.14 17.14
N GLU A 408 -10.27 -15.72 17.95
CA GLU A 408 -11.28 -16.66 17.47
C GLU A 408 -12.22 -15.99 16.46
N VAL A 409 -12.70 -14.79 16.76
CA VAL A 409 -13.54 -14.00 15.84
C VAL A 409 -12.71 -13.58 14.62
N GLY A 410 -11.47 -13.11 14.83
CA GLY A 410 -10.57 -12.66 13.77
C GLY A 410 -10.29 -13.72 12.71
N ARG A 411 -10.17 -15.00 13.08
CA ARG A 411 -9.98 -16.13 12.16
C ARG A 411 -11.12 -16.32 11.15
N ARG A 412 -12.27 -15.75 11.42
CA ARG A 412 -13.48 -15.86 10.60
C ARG A 412 -13.63 -14.68 9.61
N LEU A 413 -12.76 -13.65 9.70
CA LEU A 413 -12.85 -12.44 8.90
C LEU A 413 -12.04 -12.55 7.61
N ASN A 414 -12.61 -12.03 6.52
CA ASN A 414 -11.98 -11.93 5.20
C ASN A 414 -11.12 -10.66 5.13
N GLY A 415 -9.92 -10.73 5.66
CA GLY A 415 -8.93 -9.65 5.62
C GLY A 415 -7.52 -10.20 5.59
N GLY A 416 -6.63 -9.53 4.86
CA GLY A 416 -5.22 -9.91 4.77
C GLY A 416 -4.50 -9.82 6.12
N VAL A 417 -4.98 -8.97 7.01
CA VAL A 417 -4.51 -8.82 8.39
C VAL A 417 -5.67 -8.51 9.31
N VAL A 418 -5.64 -9.07 10.51
CA VAL A 418 -6.62 -8.78 11.58
C VAL A 418 -5.87 -8.26 12.81
N SER A 419 -6.26 -7.08 13.28
CA SER A 419 -5.77 -6.50 14.54
C SER A 419 -6.72 -6.83 15.68
N VAL A 420 -6.20 -7.25 16.84
CA VAL A 420 -7.00 -7.52 18.05
C VAL A 420 -6.70 -6.46 19.10
N ASN A 421 -7.75 -5.83 19.64
CA ASN A 421 -7.70 -4.77 20.66
C ASN A 421 -6.84 -3.55 20.28
N GLU A 422 -6.66 -3.38 18.96
CA GLU A 422 -5.95 -2.28 18.33
C GLU A 422 -6.47 -2.09 16.90
N ALA A 423 -6.12 -1.00 16.24
CA ALA A 423 -6.44 -0.77 14.84
C ALA A 423 -5.17 -0.57 14.02
N SER A 424 -5.17 -1.11 12.80
CA SER A 424 -4.11 -0.90 11.80
C SER A 424 -2.70 -1.30 12.29
N LEU A 425 -2.58 -2.40 13.04
CA LEU A 425 -1.28 -2.92 13.53
C LEU A 425 -0.29 -3.22 12.39
N SER A 426 -0.79 -3.55 11.21
CA SER A 426 0.03 -3.73 9.99
C SER A 426 0.84 -2.50 9.59
N GLY A 427 0.47 -1.30 10.03
CA GLY A 427 1.28 -0.09 9.90
C GLY A 427 2.56 -0.08 10.73
N SER A 428 2.67 -0.98 11.71
CA SER A 428 3.81 -1.10 12.63
C SER A 428 4.52 -2.46 12.57
N VAL A 429 3.80 -3.53 12.16
CA VAL A 429 4.30 -4.90 12.09
C VAL A 429 4.44 -5.30 10.62
N HIS A 430 5.69 -5.44 10.16
CA HIS A 430 6.01 -5.69 8.75
C HIS A 430 6.83 -6.97 8.54
N GLU A 431 7.04 -7.75 9.59
CA GLU A 431 7.89 -8.95 9.58
C GLU A 431 7.16 -10.17 9.03
N PHE A 432 5.82 -10.13 8.98
CA PHE A 432 4.98 -11.25 8.57
C PHE A 432 4.31 -10.97 7.24
N GLU A 433 4.09 -12.04 6.48
CA GLU A 433 3.36 -11.97 5.23
C GLU A 433 1.88 -11.73 5.47
N GLN A 434 1.27 -10.89 4.64
CA GLN A 434 -0.17 -10.65 4.60
C GLN A 434 -0.56 -10.45 3.14
N GLU A 435 -1.66 -11.04 2.73
CA GLU A 435 -2.17 -10.90 1.36
C GLU A 435 -3.61 -10.38 1.40
N PRO A 436 -3.91 -9.27 0.72
CA PRO A 436 -5.26 -8.75 0.69
C PRO A 436 -6.22 -9.71 -0.02
N PHE A 437 -7.47 -9.74 0.46
CA PHE A 437 -8.54 -10.55 -0.11
C PHE A 437 -9.32 -9.74 -1.15
N ASN A 438 -10.00 -10.42 -2.06
CA ASN A 438 -10.95 -9.85 -3.00
C ASN A 438 -10.35 -8.67 -3.82
N LEU A 439 -11.07 -7.53 -3.90
CA LEU A 439 -10.64 -6.36 -4.67
C LEU A 439 -9.57 -5.51 -3.99
N SER A 440 -9.10 -5.90 -2.80
CA SER A 440 -8.08 -5.12 -2.09
C SER A 440 -6.65 -5.39 -2.56
N GLY A 441 -6.42 -6.42 -3.36
CA GLY A 441 -5.10 -6.65 -3.93
C GLY A 441 -5.00 -7.85 -4.86
N LEU A 442 -3.84 -7.97 -5.47
CA LEU A 442 -3.47 -9.08 -6.36
C LEU A 442 -1.96 -9.30 -6.31
N GLY A 443 -1.55 -10.55 -6.26
CA GLY A 443 -0.14 -10.94 -6.24
C GLY A 443 0.37 -11.23 -4.83
N ARG A 444 1.68 -11.44 -4.71
CA ARG A 444 2.33 -11.83 -3.45
C ARG A 444 2.44 -10.65 -2.49
N SER A 445 2.48 -10.97 -1.20
CA SER A 445 2.66 -10.00 -0.11
C SER A 445 3.82 -9.02 -0.36
N ARG A 446 3.60 -7.76 0.01
CA ARG A 446 4.69 -6.77 0.09
C ARG A 446 5.42 -6.80 1.44
N MET A 447 4.88 -7.54 2.42
CA MET A 447 5.41 -7.66 3.77
C MET A 447 6.12 -9.01 3.97
N GLY A 448 6.90 -9.12 5.04
CA GLY A 448 7.65 -10.32 5.36
C GLY A 448 8.68 -10.71 4.29
N PRO A 449 9.15 -11.96 4.30
CA PRO A 449 10.11 -12.47 3.30
C PRO A 449 9.60 -12.38 1.86
N ALA A 450 8.30 -12.55 1.62
CA ALA A 450 7.70 -12.42 0.30
C ALA A 450 7.88 -11.02 -0.29
N GLY A 451 8.01 -9.98 0.55
CA GLY A 451 8.22 -8.61 0.12
C GLY A 451 9.48 -8.43 -0.75
N VAL A 452 10.51 -9.24 -0.53
CA VAL A 452 11.71 -9.28 -1.37
C VAL A 452 11.69 -10.45 -2.37
N GLU A 453 11.15 -11.60 -1.96
CA GLU A 453 11.12 -12.80 -2.80
C GLU A 453 10.28 -12.62 -4.08
N ARG A 454 9.23 -11.79 -4.04
CA ARG A 454 8.38 -11.52 -5.21
C ARG A 454 9.10 -10.84 -6.38
N PHE A 455 10.27 -10.28 -6.15
CA PHE A 455 11.09 -9.67 -7.22
C PHE A 455 12.03 -10.64 -7.91
N TYR A 456 12.02 -11.94 -7.53
CA TYR A 456 12.80 -12.98 -8.16
C TYR A 456 11.93 -13.97 -8.93
N ARG A 457 12.49 -14.46 -10.05
CA ARG A 457 12.09 -15.72 -10.67
C ARG A 457 12.96 -16.84 -10.14
N HIS A 458 12.35 -17.95 -9.75
CA HIS A 458 13.07 -19.13 -9.28
C HIS A 458 13.45 -19.99 -10.49
N LYS A 459 14.74 -20.04 -10.81
CA LYS A 459 15.26 -20.90 -11.88
C LYS A 459 15.82 -22.17 -11.25
N LEU A 460 15.25 -23.31 -11.63
CA LEU A 460 15.71 -24.62 -11.17
C LEU A 460 16.75 -25.19 -12.14
N ILE A 461 17.92 -25.55 -11.60
CA ILE A 461 19.01 -26.20 -12.33
C ILE A 461 19.14 -27.62 -11.76
N LEU A 462 18.93 -28.61 -12.63
CA LEU A 462 19.03 -30.05 -12.29
C LEU A 462 20.27 -30.63 -12.94
N SER A 463 21.04 -31.40 -12.17
CA SER A 463 22.22 -32.14 -12.66
C SER A 463 22.00 -33.61 -12.39
N ASP A 464 22.06 -34.48 -13.43
CA ASP A 464 22.12 -35.92 -13.25
C ASP A 464 23.58 -36.33 -12.99
N LEU A 465 23.79 -36.88 -11.82
CA LEU A 465 25.11 -37.40 -11.36
C LEU A 465 25.24 -38.89 -11.61
N SER A 466 24.29 -39.51 -12.33
CA SER A 466 24.35 -40.92 -12.68
C SER A 466 25.55 -41.19 -13.60
N PRO A 467 26.33 -42.25 -13.32
CA PRO A 467 27.37 -42.73 -14.24
C PRO A 467 26.77 -43.36 -15.50
N GLU A 468 25.47 -43.68 -15.50
CA GLU A 468 24.79 -44.32 -16.61
C GLU A 468 24.16 -43.31 -17.58
N THR A 469 24.43 -43.50 -18.87
CA THR A 469 23.77 -42.70 -19.90
C THR A 469 22.37 -43.21 -20.18
N ARG A 470 21.35 -42.37 -19.97
CA ARG A 470 19.97 -42.66 -20.34
C ARG A 470 19.79 -42.40 -21.84
N GLY A 471 19.82 -43.48 -22.65
CA GLY A 471 19.53 -43.38 -24.07
C GLY A 471 18.03 -43.36 -24.35
N ILE A 472 17.66 -43.28 -25.66
CA ILE A 472 16.25 -43.26 -26.10
C ILE A 472 15.46 -44.49 -25.67
N ASN A 473 16.14 -45.62 -25.49
CA ASN A 473 15.49 -46.89 -25.06
C ASN A 473 14.94 -46.79 -23.60
N ALA A 474 15.35 -45.80 -22.80
CA ALA A 474 14.76 -45.56 -21.49
C ALA A 474 13.27 -45.16 -21.56
N TYR A 475 12.82 -44.75 -22.74
CA TYR A 475 11.44 -44.35 -23.02
C TYR A 475 10.72 -45.35 -23.93
N ALA A 476 11.35 -46.51 -24.20
CA ALA A 476 10.70 -47.59 -24.98
C ALA A 476 9.54 -48.19 -24.15
N GLU A 477 8.36 -48.33 -24.78
CA GLU A 477 7.25 -49.04 -24.16
C GLU A 477 7.69 -50.48 -23.88
N PRO A 478 7.39 -51.03 -22.65
CA PRO A 478 7.69 -52.41 -22.38
C PRO A 478 7.00 -53.28 -23.40
N ALA A 479 7.76 -54.20 -24.02
CA ALA A 479 7.19 -55.13 -24.97
C ALA A 479 6.03 -55.87 -24.29
N THR A 480 4.81 -55.70 -24.82
CA THR A 480 3.65 -56.47 -24.39
C THR A 480 3.96 -57.91 -24.76
N ASN A 481 4.30 -58.73 -23.76
CA ASN A 481 4.38 -60.18 -23.95
C ASN A 481 2.99 -60.66 -24.43
N ALA A 482 2.86 -60.98 -25.71
CA ALA A 482 1.70 -61.63 -26.30
C ALA A 482 1.61 -63.09 -25.86
#